data_feaac578f2c73009c4a57f4ef3fa3119
#
_entry.id   feaac578f2c73009c4a57f4ef3fa3119
#
_cell.length_a   1.000
_cell.length_b   1.000
_cell.length_c   1.000
_cell.angle_alpha   90.00
_cell.angle_beta   90.00
_cell.angle_gamma   90.00
#
_symmetry.space_group_name_H-M   'P 1'
#
loop_
_entity.id
_entity.type
_entity.pdbx_description
1 polymer ?
#
loop_
_entity_poly.entity_id
_entity_poly.type
_entity_poly.pdbx_seq_one_letter_code
_entity_poly.pdbx_strand_id
1 'polypeptide(L)'
;MSVIKIKAREAFQGSVYDGKKAVELPEQQQLLGFDDPKNPFIPKSHKEYIFRKEELRTVFAYLMRPYGDALYISGPTGSGKTSLICEVAARLNWPVQQITVNGRFEFQQLKGQFILTSRTPGETPSMRFMHGPLARAMREGHILLLNEVDLADPAELAGLNDVLEGRPLVITENGGEIIHPHPMFRVVATANSFGNGDDSGRYVGVQQMNLAAMDRYRPMYVGYAPEFVERMILDRVVPKSFPRELFDPMIQLANEVRQLHLGKDGVPGTLGITISTRSLVRWAMLADTFRGAPNLMKMALNQALLLRAEPVDRETVNNLAVAIFGQVWEK
;
A
#
# COMPACT_ATOMS: atom_id res chain seq x y z
N MET A 1 -20.12 -10.33 12.92
CA MET A 1 -18.93 -11.19 12.65
C MET A 1 -18.33 -11.58 13.97
N SER A 2 -17.99 -12.86 14.13
CA SER A 2 -17.31 -13.34 15.35
C SER A 2 -15.80 -13.37 15.11
N VAL A 3 -15.04 -13.09 16.16
CA VAL A 3 -13.57 -13.16 16.11
C VAL A 3 -13.16 -14.63 16.26
N ILE A 4 -12.32 -15.10 15.35
CA ILE A 4 -11.81 -16.47 15.34
C ILE A 4 -10.27 -16.48 15.33
N LYS A 5 -9.70 -17.63 15.66
CA LYS A 5 -8.28 -17.90 15.52
C LYS A 5 -8.02 -18.63 14.21
N ILE A 6 -7.11 -18.09 13.41
CA ILE A 6 -6.70 -18.62 12.11
C ILE A 6 -5.26 -19.10 12.22
N LYS A 7 -4.96 -20.31 11.74
CA LYS A 7 -3.59 -20.82 11.70
C LYS A 7 -2.79 -20.07 10.63
N ALA A 8 -1.74 -19.38 11.07
CA ALA A 8 -0.90 -18.56 10.18
C ALA A 8 -0.30 -19.40 9.03
N ARG A 9 0.18 -20.62 9.33
CA ARG A 9 0.76 -21.53 8.34
C ARG A 9 -0.19 -21.85 7.19
N GLU A 10 -1.46 -22.11 7.49
CA GLU A 10 -2.49 -22.43 6.48
C GLU A 10 -2.87 -21.19 5.64
N ALA A 11 -3.11 -20.05 6.31
CA ALA A 11 -3.55 -18.82 5.66
C ALA A 11 -2.47 -18.20 4.73
N PHE A 12 -1.18 -18.44 5.03
CA PHE A 12 -0.04 -17.86 4.29
C PHE A 12 0.82 -18.92 3.59
N GLN A 13 0.29 -20.12 3.40
CA GLN A 13 1.01 -21.25 2.80
C GLN A 13 1.61 -20.87 1.43
N GLY A 14 2.89 -21.19 1.22
CA GLY A 14 3.59 -21.01 -0.06
C GLY A 14 3.79 -19.56 -0.51
N SER A 15 3.44 -18.59 0.34
CA SER A 15 3.50 -17.16 -0.02
C SER A 15 4.52 -16.34 0.76
N VAL A 16 5.19 -16.92 1.77
CA VAL A 16 6.17 -16.23 2.63
C VAL A 16 7.58 -16.58 2.24
N TYR A 17 8.45 -15.57 2.12
CA TYR A 17 9.85 -15.74 1.72
C TYR A 17 10.79 -15.02 2.68
N ASP A 18 11.89 -15.72 3.00
CA ASP A 18 13.01 -15.22 3.80
C ASP A 18 14.26 -15.17 2.91
N GLY A 19 14.65 -13.97 2.49
CA GLY A 19 15.71 -13.80 1.52
C GLY A 19 15.39 -14.51 0.20
N LYS A 20 16.03 -15.65 -0.06
CA LYS A 20 15.93 -16.37 -1.35
C LYS A 20 15.05 -17.62 -1.34
N LYS A 21 14.47 -17.98 -0.20
CA LYS A 21 13.72 -19.24 -0.09
C LYS A 21 12.33 -19.04 0.53
N ALA A 22 11.41 -19.89 0.10
CA ALA A 22 10.11 -20.01 0.76
C ALA A 22 10.30 -20.53 2.18
N VAL A 23 9.55 -19.98 3.11
CA VAL A 23 9.53 -20.42 4.50
C VAL A 23 8.10 -20.69 4.94
N GLU A 24 7.94 -21.70 5.78
CA GLU A 24 6.69 -21.95 6.44
C GLU A 24 6.64 -21.21 7.78
N LEU A 25 5.48 -20.67 8.10
CA LEU A 25 5.24 -20.09 9.41
C LEU A 25 5.11 -21.20 10.48
N PRO A 26 5.40 -20.89 11.76
CA PRO A 26 5.27 -21.88 12.83
C PRO A 26 3.88 -22.50 12.89
N GLU A 27 3.79 -23.82 13.06
CA GLU A 27 2.52 -24.56 13.06
C GLU A 27 1.56 -24.08 14.17
N GLN A 28 2.12 -23.74 15.33
CA GLN A 28 1.34 -23.29 16.50
C GLN A 28 0.94 -21.81 16.44
N GLN A 29 1.44 -21.06 15.45
CA GLN A 29 1.15 -19.63 15.34
C GLN A 29 -0.29 -19.40 14.92
N GLN A 30 -1.06 -18.79 15.83
CA GLN A 30 -2.44 -18.39 15.59
C GLN A 30 -2.54 -16.86 15.48
N LEU A 31 -3.34 -16.42 14.53
CA LEU A 31 -3.67 -15.02 14.30
C LEU A 31 -5.17 -14.83 14.53
N LEU A 32 -5.56 -13.63 14.90
CA LEU A 32 -6.96 -13.25 14.98
C LEU A 32 -7.48 -12.89 13.59
N GLY A 33 -8.71 -13.21 13.33
CA GLY A 33 -9.44 -12.85 12.12
C GLY A 33 -10.94 -12.98 12.35
N PHE A 34 -11.72 -12.92 11.28
CA PHE A 34 -13.19 -13.04 11.37
C PHE A 34 -13.72 -14.29 10.66
N ASP A 35 -14.89 -14.74 11.10
CA ASP A 35 -15.57 -15.92 10.58
C ASP A 35 -16.39 -15.70 9.30
N ASP A 36 -16.55 -14.44 8.86
CA ASP A 36 -17.35 -14.09 7.68
C ASP A 36 -16.46 -13.74 6.47
N PRO A 37 -16.16 -14.70 5.57
CA PRO A 37 -15.35 -14.45 4.37
C PRO A 37 -16.10 -13.69 3.28
N LYS A 38 -17.40 -13.42 3.46
CA LYS A 38 -18.25 -12.75 2.45
C LYS A 38 -18.46 -11.26 2.74
N ASN A 39 -17.89 -10.74 3.82
CA ASN A 39 -18.02 -9.34 4.14
C ASN A 39 -17.48 -8.48 2.98
N PRO A 40 -18.27 -7.52 2.46
CA PRO A 40 -17.92 -6.75 1.26
C PRO A 40 -16.69 -5.84 1.43
N PHE A 41 -16.26 -5.59 2.66
CA PHE A 41 -15.08 -4.80 2.98
C PHE A 41 -13.80 -5.62 3.11
N ILE A 42 -13.84 -6.93 2.92
CA ILE A 42 -12.64 -7.76 2.86
C ILE A 42 -11.98 -7.54 1.49
N PRO A 43 -10.69 -7.15 1.46
CA PRO A 43 -9.96 -6.99 0.20
C PRO A 43 -9.89 -8.31 -0.58
N LYS A 44 -9.80 -8.22 -1.90
CA LYS A 44 -9.55 -9.41 -2.73
C LYS A 44 -8.12 -9.89 -2.53
N SER A 45 -7.97 -11.17 -2.24
CA SER A 45 -6.65 -11.82 -2.14
C SER A 45 -6.11 -12.20 -3.53
N HIS A 46 -4.81 -12.01 -3.73
CA HIS A 46 -4.09 -12.44 -4.91
C HIS A 46 -3.21 -13.63 -4.55
N LYS A 47 -3.47 -14.78 -5.17
CA LYS A 47 -2.73 -16.03 -4.90
C LYS A 47 -1.23 -15.90 -5.19
N GLU A 48 -0.88 -15.05 -6.14
CA GLU A 48 0.49 -14.78 -6.59
C GLU A 48 1.26 -13.84 -5.66
N TYR A 49 0.60 -13.26 -4.64
CA TYR A 49 1.26 -12.30 -3.75
C TYR A 49 2.36 -12.97 -2.92
N ILE A 50 3.51 -12.29 -2.86
CA ILE A 50 4.70 -12.76 -2.13
C ILE A 50 4.90 -11.86 -0.91
N PHE A 51 4.86 -12.46 0.27
CA PHE A 51 5.18 -11.77 1.52
C PHE A 51 6.67 -11.89 1.83
N ARG A 52 7.26 -10.76 2.20
CA ARG A 52 8.57 -10.73 2.81
C ARG A 52 8.41 -10.99 4.30
N LYS A 53 9.15 -11.95 4.84
CA LYS A 53 8.99 -12.49 6.20
C LYS A 53 9.04 -11.41 7.28
N GLU A 54 10.01 -10.51 7.21
CA GLU A 54 10.21 -9.50 8.27
C GLU A 54 9.09 -8.45 8.28
N GLU A 55 8.63 -8.02 7.09
CA GLU A 55 7.49 -7.10 7.00
C GLU A 55 6.21 -7.77 7.47
N LEU A 56 5.98 -9.01 7.06
CA LEU A 56 4.83 -9.79 7.51
C LEU A 56 4.84 -9.98 9.03
N ARG A 57 6.01 -10.26 9.61
CA ARG A 57 6.20 -10.38 11.06
C ARG A 57 5.84 -9.09 11.79
N THR A 58 6.27 -7.94 11.27
CA THR A 58 5.96 -6.63 11.84
C THR A 58 4.45 -6.35 11.80
N VAL A 59 3.81 -6.63 10.66
CA VAL A 59 2.35 -6.48 10.52
C VAL A 59 1.61 -7.41 11.49
N PHE A 60 2.01 -8.68 11.62
CA PHE A 60 1.40 -9.59 12.59
C PHE A 60 1.55 -9.11 14.03
N ALA A 61 2.75 -8.66 14.40
CA ALA A 61 3.00 -8.13 15.74
C ALA A 61 2.08 -6.95 16.06
N TYR A 62 1.90 -6.05 15.10
CA TYR A 62 0.99 -4.91 15.24
C TYR A 62 -0.47 -5.34 15.33
N LEU A 63 -0.94 -6.16 14.39
CA LEU A 63 -2.35 -6.57 14.36
C LEU A 63 -2.75 -7.32 15.63
N MET A 64 -1.87 -8.18 16.16
CA MET A 64 -2.15 -8.97 17.36
C MET A 64 -1.99 -8.17 18.66
N ARG A 65 -1.05 -7.22 18.70
CA ARG A 65 -0.74 -6.42 19.91
C ARG A 65 -0.40 -4.97 19.53
N PRO A 66 -1.42 -4.12 19.29
CA PRO A 66 -1.20 -2.73 18.89
C PRO A 66 -0.61 -1.87 20.02
N TYR A 67 -0.84 -2.20 21.29
CA TYR A 67 -0.42 -1.44 22.48
C TYR A 67 -0.90 0.02 22.52
N GLY A 68 -2.00 0.32 21.84
CA GLY A 68 -2.52 1.68 21.73
C GLY A 68 -1.94 2.50 20.57
N ASP A 69 -0.98 1.93 19.80
CA ASP A 69 -0.40 2.62 18.65
C ASP A 69 -1.24 2.40 17.38
N ALA A 70 -1.08 3.30 16.40
CA ALA A 70 -1.38 3.04 14.99
C ALA A 70 -0.12 2.59 14.24
N LEU A 71 -0.25 1.95 13.09
CA LEU A 71 0.89 1.57 12.25
C LEU A 71 1.10 2.62 11.15
N TYR A 72 2.30 3.19 11.06
CA TYR A 72 2.70 4.12 10.00
C TYR A 72 3.69 3.45 9.06
N ILE A 73 3.26 3.19 7.82
CA ILE A 73 4.08 2.51 6.82
C ILE A 73 4.61 3.52 5.82
N SER A 74 5.90 3.81 5.90
CA SER A 74 6.58 4.65 4.93
C SER A 74 7.38 3.83 3.92
N GLY A 75 7.69 4.44 2.78
CA GLY A 75 8.54 3.87 1.75
C GLY A 75 8.23 4.43 0.36
N PRO A 76 9.05 4.14 -0.63
CA PRO A 76 8.91 4.73 -1.96
C PRO A 76 7.60 4.33 -2.63
N THR A 77 7.17 5.15 -3.61
CA THR A 77 5.95 4.86 -4.38
C THR A 77 6.02 3.51 -5.08
N GLY A 78 4.91 2.75 -5.04
CA GLY A 78 4.82 1.44 -5.69
C GLY A 78 5.65 0.32 -5.05
N SER A 79 6.12 0.47 -3.80
CA SER A 79 6.82 -0.57 -3.02
C SER A 79 5.88 -1.64 -2.42
N GLY A 80 4.56 -1.45 -2.50
CA GLY A 80 3.58 -2.43 -2.02
C GLY A 80 3.01 -2.19 -0.63
N LYS A 81 3.17 -0.99 -0.03
CA LYS A 81 2.67 -0.63 1.31
C LYS A 81 1.21 -1.01 1.54
N THR A 82 0.32 -0.46 0.72
CA THR A 82 -1.13 -0.73 0.78
C THR A 82 -1.45 -2.21 0.50
N SER A 83 -0.79 -2.79 -0.51
CA SER A 83 -1.01 -4.19 -0.90
C SER A 83 -0.65 -5.16 0.23
N LEU A 84 0.41 -4.89 0.99
CA LEU A 84 0.80 -5.72 2.13
C LEU A 84 -0.33 -5.83 3.16
N ILE A 85 -0.94 -4.70 3.53
CA ILE A 85 -2.04 -4.69 4.52
C ILE A 85 -3.28 -5.36 3.94
N CYS A 86 -3.66 -5.03 2.71
CA CYS A 86 -4.84 -5.63 2.06
C CYS A 86 -4.69 -7.15 1.92
N GLU A 87 -3.53 -7.65 1.56
CA GLU A 87 -3.27 -9.08 1.41
C GLU A 87 -3.26 -9.84 2.74
N VAL A 88 -2.73 -9.22 3.81
CA VAL A 88 -2.83 -9.80 5.16
C VAL A 88 -4.29 -9.82 5.62
N ALA A 89 -5.00 -8.70 5.46
CA ALA A 89 -6.40 -8.58 5.84
C ALA A 89 -7.29 -9.60 5.11
N ALA A 90 -7.09 -9.77 3.80
CA ALA A 90 -7.82 -10.75 3.00
C ALA A 90 -7.66 -12.19 3.52
N ARG A 91 -6.44 -12.59 3.92
CA ARG A 91 -6.16 -13.94 4.43
C ARG A 91 -6.69 -14.18 5.85
N LEU A 92 -6.95 -13.09 6.58
CA LEU A 92 -7.51 -13.15 7.94
C LEU A 92 -9.01 -12.86 7.95
N ASN A 93 -9.66 -12.73 6.80
CA ASN A 93 -11.05 -12.27 6.65
C ASN A 93 -11.30 -10.96 7.44
N TRP A 94 -10.31 -10.08 7.51
CA TRP A 94 -10.39 -8.84 8.25
C TRP A 94 -10.86 -7.70 7.35
N PRO A 95 -12.04 -7.12 7.58
CA PRO A 95 -12.54 -6.05 6.75
C PRO A 95 -11.69 -4.79 6.85
N VAL A 96 -11.57 -4.05 5.75
CA VAL A 96 -10.77 -2.84 5.64
C VAL A 96 -11.63 -1.68 5.16
N GLN A 97 -11.66 -0.59 5.92
CA GLN A 97 -12.17 0.70 5.47
C GLN A 97 -10.99 1.49 4.90
N GLN A 98 -10.88 1.51 3.57
CA GLN A 98 -9.76 2.13 2.88
C GLN A 98 -10.13 3.52 2.38
N ILE A 99 -9.31 4.50 2.70
CA ILE A 99 -9.43 5.90 2.28
C ILE A 99 -8.10 6.34 1.68
N THR A 100 -8.15 7.01 0.53
CA THR A 100 -7.00 7.73 -0.01
C THR A 100 -7.13 9.20 0.37
N VAL A 101 -6.17 9.66 1.12
CA VAL A 101 -6.11 11.04 1.62
C VAL A 101 -5.53 11.94 0.53
N ASN A 102 -5.94 13.19 0.52
CA ASN A 102 -5.45 14.23 -0.38
C ASN A 102 -5.49 15.58 0.33
N GLY A 103 -4.99 16.65 -0.31
CA GLY A 103 -4.92 17.98 0.27
C GLY A 103 -6.28 18.66 0.59
N ARG A 104 -7.41 18.02 0.26
CA ARG A 104 -8.78 18.47 0.62
C ARG A 104 -9.46 17.49 1.58
N PHE A 105 -8.66 16.65 2.22
CA PHE A 105 -9.19 15.72 3.22
C PHE A 105 -9.68 16.50 4.45
N GLU A 106 -10.87 16.13 4.92
CA GLU A 106 -11.47 16.67 6.14
C GLU A 106 -11.79 15.51 7.10
N PHE A 107 -11.43 15.65 8.36
CA PHE A 107 -11.72 14.64 9.40
C PHE A 107 -13.20 14.27 9.48
N GLN A 108 -14.07 15.23 9.18
CA GLN A 108 -15.52 15.04 9.17
C GLN A 108 -15.96 13.91 8.21
N GLN A 109 -15.27 13.73 7.09
CA GLN A 109 -15.55 12.65 6.12
C GLN A 109 -15.38 11.27 6.74
N LEU A 110 -14.52 11.14 7.75
CA LEU A 110 -14.30 9.89 8.46
C LEU A 110 -15.42 9.58 9.47
N LYS A 111 -16.02 10.59 10.06
CA LYS A 111 -17.11 10.43 11.04
C LYS A 111 -18.41 10.03 10.36
N GLY A 112 -18.79 10.75 9.33
CA GLY A 112 -20.04 10.55 8.59
C GLY A 112 -20.76 11.84 8.26
N GLN A 113 -21.90 11.73 7.62
CA GLN A 113 -22.69 12.88 7.18
C GLN A 113 -24.19 12.57 7.14
N PHE A 114 -24.99 13.60 7.17
CA PHE A 114 -26.41 13.48 6.88
C PHE A 114 -26.64 13.31 5.37
N ILE A 115 -27.47 12.35 5.03
CA ILE A 115 -27.96 12.13 3.67
C ILE A 115 -29.48 12.24 3.62
N LEU A 116 -29.99 12.76 2.52
CA LEU A 116 -31.41 12.74 2.22
C LEU A 116 -31.71 11.45 1.45
N THR A 117 -32.59 10.62 1.97
CA THR A 117 -32.92 9.33 1.38
C THR A 117 -34.42 9.06 1.44
N SER A 118 -34.97 8.45 0.38
CA SER A 118 -36.29 7.80 0.38
C SER A 118 -36.08 6.30 0.19
N ARG A 119 -36.86 5.49 0.91
CA ARG A 119 -36.76 4.02 0.82
C ARG A 119 -37.48 3.45 -0.38
N THR A 120 -38.54 4.13 -0.80
CA THR A 120 -39.38 3.72 -1.92
C THR A 120 -39.66 4.92 -2.87
N PRO A 121 -39.83 4.68 -4.18
CA PRO A 121 -40.27 5.74 -5.10
C PRO A 121 -41.59 6.36 -4.65
N GLY A 122 -41.62 7.71 -4.50
CA GLY A 122 -42.80 8.45 -4.06
C GLY A 122 -42.89 8.71 -2.56
N GLU A 123 -41.99 8.15 -1.73
CA GLU A 123 -41.91 8.45 -0.29
C GLU A 123 -41.24 9.81 -0.08
N THR A 124 -41.74 10.57 0.92
CA THR A 124 -41.10 11.83 1.32
C THR A 124 -39.67 11.56 1.81
N PRO A 125 -38.64 12.21 1.22
CA PRO A 125 -37.28 12.04 1.66
C PRO A 125 -37.10 12.39 3.14
N SER A 126 -36.39 11.54 3.86
CA SER A 126 -36.03 11.76 5.27
C SER A 126 -34.52 11.95 5.42
N MET A 127 -34.11 12.83 6.33
CA MET A 127 -32.70 12.96 6.70
C MET A 127 -32.27 11.78 7.55
N ARG A 128 -31.13 11.18 7.18
CA ARG A 128 -30.51 10.08 7.93
C ARG A 128 -29.02 10.32 8.03
N PHE A 129 -28.46 10.12 9.24
CA PHE A 129 -27.01 10.12 9.41
C PHE A 129 -26.41 8.81 8.86
N MET A 130 -25.43 8.94 7.97
CA MET A 130 -24.67 7.83 7.44
C MET A 130 -23.26 7.84 8.04
N HIS A 131 -22.92 6.79 8.80
CA HIS A 131 -21.62 6.65 9.42
C HIS A 131 -20.51 6.55 8.37
N GLY A 132 -19.46 7.32 8.59
CA GLY A 132 -18.25 7.30 7.80
C GLY A 132 -17.37 6.08 8.09
N PRO A 133 -16.26 5.96 7.36
CA PRO A 133 -15.37 4.80 7.45
C PRO A 133 -14.73 4.62 8.83
N LEU A 134 -14.36 5.67 9.55
CA LEU A 134 -13.83 5.60 10.91
C LEU A 134 -14.89 5.07 11.90
N ALA A 135 -16.07 5.69 11.88
CA ALA A 135 -17.17 5.27 12.75
C ALA A 135 -17.53 3.80 12.57
N ARG A 136 -17.57 3.35 11.31
CA ARG A 136 -17.81 1.94 10.96
C ARG A 136 -16.67 1.05 11.42
N ALA A 137 -15.42 1.42 11.13
CA ALA A 137 -14.25 0.64 11.52
C ALA A 137 -14.15 0.46 13.03
N MET A 138 -14.38 1.53 13.79
CA MET A 138 -14.39 1.49 15.26
C MET A 138 -15.49 0.58 15.80
N ARG A 139 -16.70 0.66 15.26
CA ARG A 139 -17.85 -0.12 15.72
C ARG A 139 -17.72 -1.61 15.40
N GLU A 140 -17.25 -1.95 14.19
CA GLU A 140 -17.27 -3.30 13.65
C GLU A 140 -15.93 -4.03 13.76
N GLY A 141 -14.87 -3.35 14.24
CA GLY A 141 -13.54 -3.94 14.41
C GLY A 141 -12.74 -4.08 13.12
N HIS A 142 -13.01 -3.22 12.14
CA HIS A 142 -12.29 -3.21 10.87
C HIS A 142 -10.91 -2.54 10.99
N ILE A 143 -10.07 -2.75 9.99
CA ILE A 143 -8.86 -1.93 9.81
C ILE A 143 -9.29 -0.64 9.11
N LEU A 144 -8.98 0.52 9.69
CA LEU A 144 -9.01 1.81 9.00
C LEU A 144 -7.66 2.00 8.31
N LEU A 145 -7.64 1.97 6.98
CA LEU A 145 -6.44 2.11 6.17
C LEU A 145 -6.45 3.48 5.48
N LEU A 146 -5.62 4.39 5.96
CA LEU A 146 -5.44 5.73 5.41
C LEU A 146 -4.22 5.73 4.48
N ASN A 147 -4.47 5.85 3.17
CA ASN A 147 -3.38 5.91 2.20
C ASN A 147 -2.96 7.35 1.96
N GLU A 148 -1.65 7.55 1.79
CA GLU A 148 -1.04 8.84 1.44
C GLU A 148 -1.34 9.93 2.48
N VAL A 149 -1.26 9.57 3.78
CA VAL A 149 -1.59 10.49 4.88
C VAL A 149 -0.70 11.72 4.93
N ASP A 150 0.48 11.66 4.35
CA ASP A 150 1.42 12.76 4.21
C ASP A 150 0.95 13.86 3.24
N LEU A 151 -0.15 13.65 2.52
CA LEU A 151 -0.81 14.68 1.70
C LEU A 151 -1.90 15.47 2.44
N ALA A 152 -2.30 15.03 3.65
CA ALA A 152 -3.32 15.72 4.43
C ALA A 152 -2.78 16.95 5.14
N ASP A 153 -3.66 17.91 5.40
CA ASP A 153 -3.38 18.94 6.39
C ASP A 153 -3.19 18.29 7.77
N PRO A 154 -2.05 18.50 8.46
CA PRO A 154 -1.83 17.98 9.82
C PRO A 154 -2.91 18.39 10.83
N ALA A 155 -3.57 19.51 10.64
CA ALA A 155 -4.68 19.96 11.50
C ALA A 155 -5.90 19.02 11.37
N GLU A 156 -6.20 18.53 10.19
CA GLU A 156 -7.28 17.56 9.95
C GLU A 156 -6.93 16.18 10.54
N LEU A 157 -5.67 15.75 10.43
CA LEU A 157 -5.21 14.51 11.05
C LEU A 157 -5.23 14.55 12.57
N ALA A 158 -5.11 15.72 13.18
CA ALA A 158 -5.22 15.89 14.63
C ALA A 158 -6.59 15.45 15.18
N GLY A 159 -7.64 15.46 14.35
CA GLY A 159 -8.94 14.90 14.70
C GLY A 159 -8.91 13.39 15.02
N LEU A 160 -7.88 12.66 14.59
CA LEU A 160 -7.68 11.24 14.92
C LEU A 160 -7.03 11.03 16.29
N ASN A 161 -6.44 12.03 16.92
CA ASN A 161 -5.61 11.85 18.13
C ASN A 161 -6.32 11.11 19.24
N ASP A 162 -7.57 11.47 19.54
CA ASP A 162 -8.35 10.80 20.59
C ASP A 162 -8.57 9.31 20.26
N VAL A 163 -8.87 9.01 19.01
CA VAL A 163 -9.06 7.62 18.54
C VAL A 163 -7.77 6.83 18.60
N LEU A 164 -6.63 7.44 18.22
CA LEU A 164 -5.32 6.82 18.29
C LEU A 164 -4.89 6.52 19.73
N GLU A 165 -5.37 7.30 20.69
CA GLU A 165 -5.18 7.07 22.13
C GLU A 165 -6.22 6.09 22.72
N GLY A 166 -7.04 5.46 21.88
CA GLY A 166 -8.05 4.49 22.30
C GLY A 166 -9.31 5.09 22.90
N ARG A 167 -9.50 6.41 22.78
CA ARG A 167 -10.72 7.10 23.27
C ARG A 167 -11.90 6.86 22.34
N PRO A 168 -13.14 7.00 22.86
CA PRO A 168 -14.34 6.92 22.04
C PRO A 168 -14.41 8.05 21.00
N LEU A 169 -14.97 7.74 19.83
CA LEU A 169 -15.37 8.76 18.86
C LEU A 169 -16.73 9.33 19.24
N VAL A 170 -16.80 10.66 19.38
CA VAL A 170 -18.05 11.38 19.64
C VAL A 170 -18.52 12.04 18.34
N ILE A 171 -19.73 11.69 17.90
CA ILE A 171 -20.38 12.26 16.72
C ILE A 171 -21.43 13.25 17.19
N THR A 172 -21.02 14.48 17.41
CA THR A 172 -21.92 15.56 17.89
C THR A 172 -23.07 15.80 16.93
N GLU A 173 -22.80 15.67 15.62
CA GLU A 173 -23.77 15.87 14.56
C GLU A 173 -24.88 14.79 14.58
N ASN A 174 -24.61 13.62 15.12
CA ASN A 174 -25.62 12.56 15.30
C ASN A 174 -26.14 12.48 16.73
N GLY A 175 -26.50 13.60 17.31
CA GLY A 175 -27.08 13.66 18.66
C GLY A 175 -26.10 13.30 19.78
N GLY A 176 -24.79 13.46 19.56
CA GLY A 176 -23.77 13.13 20.55
C GLY A 176 -23.51 11.63 20.66
N GLU A 177 -23.73 10.87 19.60
CA GLU A 177 -23.45 9.44 19.57
C GLU A 177 -21.99 9.14 19.96
N ILE A 178 -21.81 8.18 20.89
CA ILE A 178 -20.50 7.74 21.37
C ILE A 178 -20.20 6.35 20.82
N ILE A 179 -19.08 6.21 20.11
CA ILE A 179 -18.61 4.93 19.55
C ILE A 179 -17.31 4.53 20.24
N HIS A 180 -17.36 3.48 21.05
CA HIS A 180 -16.18 2.88 21.64
C HIS A 180 -15.44 2.00 20.62
N PRO A 181 -14.08 1.99 20.62
CA PRO A 181 -13.33 1.16 19.70
C PRO A 181 -13.52 -0.33 20.02
N HIS A 182 -13.90 -1.10 19.01
CA HIS A 182 -13.96 -2.56 19.08
C HIS A 182 -12.54 -3.13 19.31
N PRO A 183 -12.36 -4.21 20.10
CA PRO A 183 -11.03 -4.79 20.36
C PRO A 183 -10.20 -5.14 19.12
N MET A 184 -10.86 -5.44 18.00
CA MET A 184 -10.23 -5.71 16.71
C MET A 184 -9.96 -4.45 15.86
N PHE A 185 -10.42 -3.27 16.27
CA PHE A 185 -10.16 -2.04 15.52
C PHE A 185 -8.68 -1.75 15.41
N ARG A 186 -8.21 -1.41 14.21
CA ARG A 186 -6.81 -1.05 13.93
C ARG A 186 -6.77 0.15 13.00
N VAL A 187 -5.75 1.00 13.18
CA VAL A 187 -5.48 2.12 12.26
C VAL A 187 -4.13 1.90 11.59
N VAL A 188 -4.12 1.92 10.27
CA VAL A 188 -2.90 1.84 9.47
C VAL A 188 -2.84 3.04 8.54
N ALA A 189 -1.73 3.75 8.56
CA ALA A 189 -1.43 4.86 7.68
C ALA A 189 -0.33 4.46 6.70
N THR A 190 -0.44 4.85 5.43
CA THR A 190 0.65 4.71 4.46
C THR A 190 1.08 6.09 3.95
N ALA A 191 2.38 6.27 3.73
CA ALA A 191 2.97 7.52 3.30
C ALA A 191 4.22 7.27 2.43
N ASN A 192 4.69 8.30 1.76
CA ASN A 192 5.96 8.27 1.02
C ASN A 192 7.13 8.84 1.83
N SER A 193 6.84 9.52 2.94
CA SER A 193 7.81 10.07 3.89
C SER A 193 7.56 9.57 5.32
N PHE A 194 8.48 9.83 6.25
CA PHE A 194 8.27 9.62 7.69
C PHE A 194 7.77 10.89 8.40
N GLY A 195 6.99 11.71 7.74
CA GLY A 195 6.45 12.94 8.32
C GLY A 195 7.42 14.13 8.31
N ASN A 196 8.60 13.97 7.72
CA ASN A 196 9.61 15.05 7.63
C ASN A 196 9.35 16.02 6.47
N GLY A 197 8.24 15.87 5.76
CA GLY A 197 8.03 16.59 4.51
C GLY A 197 8.81 15.96 3.33
N ASP A 198 8.89 16.68 2.22
CA ASP A 198 9.70 16.30 1.06
C ASP A 198 10.70 17.40 0.67
N ASP A 199 11.89 17.34 1.26
CA ASP A 199 13.00 18.24 0.92
C ASP A 199 13.53 18.00 -0.51
N SER A 200 13.19 16.85 -1.11
CA SER A 200 13.62 16.50 -2.47
C SER A 200 12.78 17.12 -3.57
N GLY A 201 11.61 17.68 -3.26
CA GLY A 201 10.63 18.21 -4.21
C GLY A 201 9.99 17.19 -5.15
N ARG A 202 10.18 15.89 -4.88
CA ARG A 202 9.67 14.78 -5.74
C ARG A 202 8.24 14.39 -5.46
N TYR A 203 7.81 14.61 -4.22
CA TYR A 203 6.46 14.31 -3.77
C TYR A 203 5.72 15.62 -3.47
N VAL A 204 5.25 16.27 -4.53
CA VAL A 204 4.53 17.55 -4.41
C VAL A 204 3.32 17.41 -3.51
N GLY A 205 3.19 18.31 -2.54
CA GLY A 205 2.06 18.35 -1.60
C GLY A 205 2.25 17.55 -0.31
N VAL A 206 3.39 16.86 -0.15
CA VAL A 206 3.72 16.20 1.13
C VAL A 206 3.90 17.24 2.23
N GLN A 207 3.16 17.08 3.31
CA GLN A 207 3.16 17.96 4.47
C GLN A 207 4.11 17.44 5.55
N GLN A 208 4.70 18.37 6.31
CA GLN A 208 5.46 18.00 7.50
C GLN A 208 4.50 17.73 8.65
N MET A 209 4.60 16.56 9.25
CA MET A 209 3.79 16.17 10.40
C MET A 209 4.40 16.65 11.72
N ASN A 210 3.54 16.97 12.70
CA ASN A 210 3.99 17.29 14.05
C ASN A 210 4.61 16.06 14.72
N LEU A 211 5.74 16.24 15.38
CA LEU A 211 6.44 15.16 16.11
C LEU A 211 5.53 14.49 17.16
N ALA A 212 4.73 15.27 17.87
CA ALA A 212 3.79 14.72 18.86
C ALA A 212 2.67 13.86 18.23
N ALA A 213 2.29 14.14 16.97
CA ALA A 213 1.36 13.29 16.22
C ALA A 213 2.04 11.98 15.82
N MET A 214 3.31 12.05 15.39
CA MET A 214 4.09 10.88 14.98
C MET A 214 4.38 9.91 16.14
N ASP A 215 4.46 10.39 17.38
CA ASP A 215 4.66 9.57 18.59
C ASP A 215 3.51 8.56 18.84
N ARG A 216 2.35 8.78 18.24
CA ARG A 216 1.19 7.86 18.29
C ARG A 216 1.26 6.73 17.27
N TYR A 217 2.28 6.74 16.44
CA TYR A 217 2.44 5.75 15.38
C TYR A 217 3.67 4.88 15.61
N ARG A 218 3.51 3.59 15.37
CA ARG A 218 4.62 2.65 15.24
C ARG A 218 5.14 2.69 13.82
N PRO A 219 6.37 3.17 13.57
CA PRO A 219 6.91 3.30 12.23
C PRO A 219 7.31 1.93 11.66
N MET A 220 7.06 1.76 10.37
CA MET A 220 7.50 0.61 9.58
C MET A 220 7.96 1.10 8.20
N TYR A 221 9.10 0.61 7.72
CA TYR A 221 9.58 0.91 6.37
C TYR A 221 9.33 -0.26 5.41
N VAL A 222 8.77 0.04 4.23
CA VAL A 222 8.55 -0.92 3.15
C VAL A 222 9.24 -0.41 1.90
N GLY A 223 10.48 -0.85 1.68
CA GLY A 223 11.28 -0.53 0.50
C GLY A 223 10.89 -1.35 -0.74
N TYR A 224 11.60 -1.14 -1.85
CA TYR A 224 11.45 -2.00 -3.02
C TYR A 224 11.81 -3.44 -2.69
N ALA A 225 11.16 -4.37 -3.37
CA ALA A 225 11.44 -5.79 -3.17
C ALA A 225 12.86 -6.14 -3.62
N PRO A 226 13.56 -7.06 -2.93
CA PRO A 226 14.83 -7.60 -3.41
C PRO A 226 14.69 -8.24 -4.79
N GLU A 227 15.76 -8.25 -5.58
CA GLU A 227 15.79 -8.78 -6.95
C GLU A 227 15.15 -10.16 -7.08
N PHE A 228 15.50 -11.06 -6.18
CA PHE A 228 14.92 -12.39 -6.15
C PHE A 228 13.39 -12.39 -6.00
N VAL A 229 12.87 -11.52 -5.15
CA VAL A 229 11.41 -11.38 -4.95
C VAL A 229 10.76 -10.78 -6.18
N GLU A 230 11.38 -9.77 -6.80
CA GLU A 230 10.87 -9.17 -8.04
C GLU A 230 10.86 -10.18 -9.18
N ARG A 231 11.92 -10.99 -9.30
CA ARG A 231 11.94 -12.08 -10.27
C ARG A 231 10.80 -13.07 -10.07
N MET A 232 10.51 -13.44 -8.82
CA MET A 232 9.38 -14.31 -8.51
C MET A 232 8.02 -13.67 -8.81
N ILE A 233 7.88 -12.36 -8.54
CA ILE A 233 6.67 -11.61 -8.90
C ILE A 233 6.46 -11.67 -10.41
N LEU A 234 7.50 -11.37 -11.18
CA LEU A 234 7.44 -11.44 -12.65
C LEU A 234 7.09 -12.85 -13.13
N ASP A 235 7.72 -13.88 -12.57
CA ASP A 235 7.45 -15.27 -12.93
C ASP A 235 5.98 -15.69 -12.70
N ARG A 236 5.35 -15.17 -11.65
CA ARG A 236 3.96 -15.49 -11.30
C ARG A 236 2.93 -14.69 -12.10
N VAL A 237 3.23 -13.44 -12.38
CA VAL A 237 2.26 -12.48 -12.94
C VAL A 237 2.36 -12.39 -14.46
N VAL A 238 3.58 -12.49 -15.04
CA VAL A 238 3.79 -12.34 -16.47
C VAL A 238 3.47 -13.65 -17.20
N PRO A 239 2.76 -13.62 -18.36
CA PRO A 239 2.42 -14.81 -19.11
C PRO A 239 3.63 -15.72 -19.41
N LYS A 240 3.44 -17.04 -19.38
CA LYS A 240 4.52 -18.02 -19.59
C LYS A 240 5.18 -17.92 -20.96
N SER A 241 4.53 -17.30 -21.91
CA SER A 241 5.00 -17.05 -23.26
C SER A 241 6.10 -15.98 -23.35
N PHE A 242 6.28 -15.14 -22.31
CA PHE A 242 7.31 -14.12 -22.28
C PHE A 242 8.68 -14.72 -21.93
N PRO A 243 9.78 -14.31 -22.63
CA PRO A 243 11.12 -14.81 -22.38
C PRO A 243 11.62 -14.51 -20.97
N ARG A 244 11.89 -15.54 -20.17
CA ARG A 244 12.30 -15.40 -18.75
C ARG A 244 13.72 -14.86 -18.58
N GLU A 245 14.56 -14.99 -19.59
CA GLU A 245 15.90 -14.42 -19.65
C GLU A 245 15.92 -12.90 -19.63
N LEU A 246 14.81 -12.24 -19.98
CA LEU A 246 14.70 -10.78 -19.95
C LEU A 246 14.41 -10.23 -18.54
N PHE A 247 14.00 -11.05 -17.59
CA PHE A 247 13.67 -10.59 -16.25
C PHE A 247 14.88 -10.03 -15.51
N ASP A 248 16.02 -10.68 -15.56
CA ASP A 248 17.22 -10.21 -14.87
C ASP A 248 17.71 -8.86 -15.40
N PRO A 249 17.86 -8.64 -16.73
CA PRO A 249 18.15 -7.31 -17.25
C PRO A 249 17.11 -6.24 -16.89
N MET A 250 15.81 -6.60 -16.86
CA MET A 250 14.76 -5.65 -16.47
C MET A 250 14.88 -5.25 -15.01
N ILE A 251 15.15 -6.20 -14.12
CA ILE A 251 15.35 -5.96 -12.68
C ILE A 251 16.63 -5.14 -12.45
N GLN A 252 17.70 -5.47 -13.16
CA GLN A 252 18.95 -4.72 -13.09
C GLN A 252 18.73 -3.25 -13.48
N LEU A 253 18.08 -2.98 -14.62
CA LEU A 253 17.77 -1.62 -15.02
C LEU A 253 16.91 -0.90 -13.98
N ALA A 254 15.90 -1.59 -13.43
CA ALA A 254 15.06 -1.01 -12.39
C ALA A 254 15.88 -0.61 -11.15
N ASN A 255 16.84 -1.42 -10.74
CA ASN A 255 17.68 -1.14 -9.56
C ASN A 255 18.66 0.01 -9.82
N GLU A 256 19.27 0.10 -10.98
CA GLU A 256 20.16 1.21 -11.33
C GLU A 256 19.38 2.55 -11.39
N VAL A 257 18.20 2.55 -12.00
CA VAL A 257 17.31 3.73 -12.01
C VAL A 257 16.89 4.11 -10.58
N ARG A 258 16.59 3.15 -9.72
CA ARG A 258 16.25 3.41 -8.30
C ARG A 258 17.42 4.01 -7.53
N GLN A 259 18.64 3.52 -7.74
CA GLN A 259 19.83 4.08 -7.10
C GLN A 259 20.05 5.53 -7.51
N LEU A 260 19.94 5.82 -8.81
CA LEU A 260 20.04 7.19 -9.31
C LEU A 260 18.89 8.09 -8.82
N HIS A 261 17.71 7.53 -8.61
CA HIS A 261 16.56 8.27 -8.08
C HIS A 261 16.71 8.54 -6.58
N LEU A 262 17.05 7.55 -5.79
CA LEU A 262 17.14 7.69 -4.32
C LEU A 262 18.38 8.49 -3.89
N GLY A 263 19.45 8.40 -4.66
CA GLY A 263 20.77 8.91 -4.27
C GLY A 263 21.50 7.93 -3.36
N LYS A 264 22.70 8.29 -2.95
CA LYS A 264 23.55 7.48 -2.10
C LYS A 264 24.32 8.35 -1.11
N ASP A 265 24.52 7.84 0.09
CA ASP A 265 25.38 8.42 1.14
C ASP A 265 25.06 9.91 1.43
N GLY A 266 23.78 10.27 1.48
CA GLY A 266 23.32 11.63 1.75
C GLY A 266 23.36 12.59 0.55
N VAL A 267 23.77 12.10 -0.63
CA VAL A 267 23.69 12.85 -1.89
C VAL A 267 22.32 12.60 -2.53
N PRO A 268 21.53 13.65 -2.80
CA PRO A 268 20.25 13.51 -3.46
C PRO A 268 20.40 12.81 -4.82
N GLY A 269 19.44 11.99 -5.16
CA GLY A 269 19.44 11.34 -6.48
C GLY A 269 19.30 12.34 -7.62
N THR A 270 19.76 11.96 -8.79
CA THR A 270 19.80 12.80 -10.00
C THR A 270 18.60 12.61 -10.91
N LEU A 271 17.90 11.45 -10.83
CA LEU A 271 16.72 11.17 -11.65
C LEU A 271 15.42 11.59 -10.96
N GLY A 272 14.55 12.28 -11.68
CA GLY A 272 13.19 12.64 -11.24
C GLY A 272 12.20 11.48 -11.27
N ILE A 273 12.55 10.35 -11.92
CA ILE A 273 11.69 9.16 -12.08
C ILE A 273 12.30 7.92 -11.44
N THR A 274 11.44 6.93 -11.17
CA THR A 274 11.87 5.63 -10.63
C THR A 274 11.07 4.49 -11.25
N ILE A 275 11.68 3.31 -11.40
CA ILE A 275 11.01 2.07 -11.82
C ILE A 275 10.57 1.32 -10.56
N SER A 276 9.35 1.56 -10.10
CA SER A 276 8.77 0.79 -9.00
C SER A 276 8.49 -0.65 -9.40
N THR A 277 8.28 -1.56 -8.43
CA THR A 277 7.83 -2.93 -8.71
C THR A 277 6.55 -2.95 -9.56
N ARG A 278 5.61 -2.00 -9.32
CA ARG A 278 4.41 -1.83 -10.14
C ARG A 278 4.74 -1.46 -11.59
N SER A 279 5.68 -0.53 -11.80
CA SER A 279 6.13 -0.12 -13.15
C SER A 279 6.89 -1.24 -13.85
N LEU A 280 7.69 -2.01 -13.12
CA LEU A 280 8.43 -3.17 -13.64
C LEU A 280 7.48 -4.26 -14.15
N VAL A 281 6.45 -4.61 -13.37
CA VAL A 281 5.41 -5.57 -13.79
C VAL A 281 4.67 -5.04 -15.03
N ARG A 282 4.28 -3.76 -15.01
CA ARG A 282 3.60 -3.13 -16.16
C ARG A 282 4.48 -3.18 -17.41
N TRP A 283 5.76 -2.91 -17.29
CA TRP A 283 6.70 -2.98 -18.39
C TRP A 283 6.77 -4.38 -18.99
N ALA A 284 6.90 -5.42 -18.16
CA ALA A 284 6.92 -6.81 -18.63
C ALA A 284 5.61 -7.23 -19.33
N MET A 285 4.46 -6.83 -18.78
CA MET A 285 3.15 -7.10 -19.37
C MET A 285 2.97 -6.40 -20.72
N LEU A 286 3.41 -5.15 -20.84
CA LEU A 286 3.37 -4.41 -22.11
C LEU A 286 4.32 -5.00 -23.14
N ALA A 287 5.52 -5.44 -22.73
CA ALA A 287 6.45 -6.09 -23.61
C ALA A 287 5.89 -7.43 -24.15
N ASP A 288 5.17 -8.19 -23.34
CA ASP A 288 4.43 -9.36 -23.81
C ASP A 288 3.31 -9.00 -24.80
N THR A 289 2.60 -7.91 -24.55
CA THR A 289 1.51 -7.43 -25.42
C THR A 289 2.03 -6.96 -26.79
N PHE A 290 3.20 -6.31 -26.82
CA PHE A 290 3.80 -5.79 -28.05
C PHE A 290 4.70 -6.80 -28.78
N ARG A 291 4.60 -8.07 -28.46
CA ARG A 291 5.41 -9.11 -29.06
C ARG A 291 5.36 -9.05 -30.59
N GLY A 292 6.54 -9.05 -31.21
CA GLY A 292 6.71 -8.92 -32.66
C GLY A 292 6.83 -7.48 -33.17
N ALA A 293 6.67 -6.48 -32.31
CA ALA A 293 6.96 -5.10 -32.69
C ALA A 293 8.46 -4.80 -32.65
N PRO A 294 8.98 -3.94 -33.53
CA PRO A 294 10.37 -3.50 -33.47
C PRO A 294 10.63 -2.71 -32.17
N ASN A 295 11.81 -2.87 -31.58
CA ASN A 295 12.19 -2.22 -30.33
C ASN A 295 11.17 -2.43 -29.18
N LEU A 296 10.62 -3.64 -29.09
CA LEU A 296 9.51 -3.94 -28.18
C LEU A 296 9.79 -3.57 -26.72
N MET A 297 11.01 -3.81 -26.22
CA MET A 297 11.40 -3.53 -24.84
C MET A 297 11.40 -2.02 -24.55
N LYS A 298 11.94 -1.24 -25.49
CA LYS A 298 11.97 0.22 -25.45
C LYS A 298 10.57 0.82 -25.56
N MET A 299 9.76 0.32 -26.50
CA MET A 299 8.38 0.76 -26.69
C MET A 299 7.55 0.50 -25.44
N ALA A 300 7.67 -0.67 -24.85
CA ALA A 300 6.96 -1.06 -23.63
C ALA A 300 7.38 -0.21 -22.42
N LEU A 301 8.69 0.05 -22.24
CA LEU A 301 9.17 0.90 -21.16
C LEU A 301 8.73 2.36 -21.35
N ASN A 302 8.75 2.86 -22.57
CA ASN A 302 8.21 4.18 -22.86
C ASN A 302 6.77 4.32 -22.40
N GLN A 303 5.89 3.40 -22.74
CA GLN A 303 4.49 3.42 -22.32
C GLN A 303 4.31 3.16 -20.81
N ALA A 304 5.13 2.28 -20.23
CA ALA A 304 5.04 2.00 -18.82
C ALA A 304 5.43 3.21 -17.95
N LEU A 305 6.43 3.99 -18.39
CA LEU A 305 7.05 5.01 -17.56
C LEU A 305 7.57 6.24 -18.33
N LEU A 306 8.40 6.06 -19.38
CA LEU A 306 9.28 7.13 -19.85
C LEU A 306 8.57 8.24 -20.60
N LEU A 307 7.36 8.04 -21.14
CA LEU A 307 6.61 9.12 -21.82
C LEU A 307 6.29 10.30 -20.91
N ARG A 308 6.24 10.10 -19.59
CA ARG A 308 6.02 11.17 -18.60
C ARG A 308 7.31 11.73 -18.00
N ALA A 309 8.46 11.19 -18.39
CA ALA A 309 9.76 11.59 -17.87
C ALA A 309 10.28 12.84 -18.63
N GLU A 310 11.07 13.65 -17.93
CA GLU A 310 11.82 14.73 -18.56
C GLU A 310 12.78 14.17 -19.61
N PRO A 311 13.11 14.95 -20.68
CA PRO A 311 13.97 14.47 -21.75
C PRO A 311 15.32 13.93 -21.26
N VAL A 312 15.95 14.60 -20.31
CA VAL A 312 17.25 14.22 -19.72
C VAL A 312 17.16 12.89 -18.98
N ASP A 313 16.11 12.68 -18.18
CA ASP A 313 15.88 11.43 -17.47
C ASP A 313 15.64 10.28 -18.44
N ARG A 314 14.88 10.54 -19.50
CA ARG A 314 14.59 9.56 -20.55
C ARG A 314 15.85 9.12 -21.27
N GLU A 315 16.74 10.07 -21.62
CA GLU A 315 18.00 9.78 -22.25
C GLU A 315 18.92 8.95 -21.33
N THR A 316 19.02 9.34 -20.06
CA THR A 316 19.79 8.61 -19.05
C THR A 316 19.32 7.16 -18.92
N VAL A 317 18.00 6.94 -18.79
CA VAL A 317 17.45 5.57 -18.71
C VAL A 317 17.66 4.78 -20.00
N ASN A 318 17.54 5.40 -21.18
CA ASN A 318 17.83 4.74 -22.44
C ASN A 318 19.31 4.31 -22.55
N ASN A 319 20.24 5.15 -22.12
CA ASN A 319 21.68 4.84 -22.14
C ASN A 319 22.01 3.65 -21.21
N LEU A 320 21.42 3.62 -20.00
CA LEU A 320 21.51 2.47 -19.11
C LEU A 320 20.92 1.21 -19.74
N ALA A 321 19.77 1.32 -20.38
CA ALA A 321 19.12 0.19 -21.03
C ALA A 321 19.94 -0.37 -22.19
N VAL A 322 20.56 0.48 -23.01
CA VAL A 322 21.49 0.05 -24.07
C VAL A 322 22.68 -0.72 -23.46
N ALA A 323 23.26 -0.21 -22.37
CA ALA A 323 24.36 -0.88 -21.70
C ALA A 323 23.99 -2.27 -21.13
N ILE A 324 22.77 -2.42 -20.60
CA ILE A 324 22.30 -3.65 -19.94
C ILE A 324 21.78 -4.66 -20.97
N PHE A 325 20.95 -4.23 -21.92
CA PHE A 325 20.28 -5.11 -22.89
C PHE A 325 21.07 -5.32 -24.18
N GLY A 326 22.04 -4.45 -24.48
CA GLY A 326 22.78 -4.49 -25.74
C GLY A 326 21.86 -4.49 -26.96
N GLN A 327 22.12 -5.39 -27.93
CA GLN A 327 21.35 -5.47 -29.17
C GLN A 327 19.84 -5.78 -28.97
N VAL A 328 19.44 -6.34 -27.84
CA VAL A 328 18.03 -6.65 -27.56
C VAL A 328 17.20 -5.37 -27.36
N TRP A 329 17.85 -4.27 -26.96
CA TRP A 329 17.18 -2.98 -26.76
C TRP A 329 16.81 -2.29 -28.10
N GLU A 330 17.55 -2.58 -29.15
CA GLU A 330 17.41 -1.95 -30.45
C GLU A 330 16.68 -2.85 -31.49
N LYS A 331 16.38 -4.09 -31.11
CA LYS A 331 15.56 -5.03 -31.87
C LYS A 331 14.11 -5.01 -31.43
#